data_284fddd1e3f6766356d76188d6fecdd9
#
_entry.id   284fddd1e3f6766356d76188d6fecdd9
#
_cell.length_a   1.000
_cell.length_b   1.000
_cell.length_c   1.000
_cell.angle_alpha   90.00
_cell.angle_beta   90.00
_cell.angle_gamma   90.00
#
_symmetry.space_group_name_H-M   'P 1'
#
loop_
_entity.id
_entity.type
_entity.pdbx_description
1 polymer ?
#
loop_
_entity_poly.entity_id
_entity_poly.type
_entity_poly.pdbx_seq_one_letter_code
_entity_poly.pdbx_strand_id
1 'polypeptide(L)'
;MPEQPLVSIIVPIYNAQDHIARCVESIRRQTYRNLEILLLNDGSQDVSLEVCKMYANVDPRIVLIDKANSGVAATRNMGLREARGKYLQFVDADDTIQPYATELLVQRAEESGADLVIAHYNRITPPRSRAEDDPRPERPTKVQTYGFLMEGSMTKEEFAAGLMQEPASFYYGVMWNKLYRADIVRAHDDIICAEDMDWSEDLYFNLSYIRYAEKFYALSTPIYNYFNTPGSAVHTALNPVNVVATRATLFAYYKELYEHLGLYEEYKPQIYKYLVAVAEA
;
A
#
# COMPACT_ATOMS: atom_id res chain seq x y z
N MET A 1 30.64 7.00 -3.58
CA MET A 1 29.20 7.32 -3.63
C MET A 1 28.69 7.13 -2.21
N PRO A 2 27.80 7.96 -1.69
CA PRO A 2 27.21 7.69 -0.38
C PRO A 2 26.56 6.30 -0.43
N GLU A 3 26.62 5.58 0.68
CA GLU A 3 26.04 4.25 0.82
C GLU A 3 24.52 4.35 0.61
N GLN A 4 23.97 3.57 -0.31
CA GLN A 4 22.53 3.55 -0.56
C GLN A 4 21.82 3.02 0.68
N PRO A 5 20.78 3.70 1.23
CA PRO A 5 20.06 3.20 2.38
C PRO A 5 19.34 1.88 2.06
N LEU A 6 19.28 0.96 3.03
CA LEU A 6 18.53 -0.29 2.87
C LEU A 6 17.02 0.00 2.83
N VAL A 7 16.33 -0.63 1.88
CA VAL A 7 14.87 -0.63 1.78
C VAL A 7 14.34 -2.02 2.04
N SER A 8 13.45 -2.18 3.02
CA SER A 8 12.71 -3.42 3.24
C SER A 8 11.41 -3.39 2.46
N ILE A 9 11.27 -4.30 1.50
CA ILE A 9 10.03 -4.50 0.73
C ILE A 9 9.25 -5.62 1.38
N ILE A 10 8.05 -5.31 1.89
CA ILE A 10 7.18 -6.21 2.64
C ILE A 10 6.09 -6.72 1.70
N VAL A 11 6.03 -8.05 1.52
CA VAL A 11 5.08 -8.72 0.62
C VAL A 11 4.28 -9.75 1.42
N PRO A 12 3.04 -9.43 1.84
CA PRO A 12 2.14 -10.41 2.44
C PRO A 12 1.60 -11.35 1.35
N ILE A 13 1.56 -12.66 1.62
CA ILE A 13 1.23 -13.68 0.62
C ILE A 13 0.24 -14.67 1.21
N TYR A 14 -0.92 -14.81 0.56
CA TYR A 14 -1.90 -15.85 0.85
C TYR A 14 -2.60 -16.29 -0.44
N ASN A 15 -2.45 -17.57 -0.80
CA ASN A 15 -3.05 -18.17 -2.00
C ASN A 15 -2.86 -17.32 -3.29
N ALA A 16 -1.62 -16.98 -3.60
CA ALA A 16 -1.26 -16.08 -4.69
C ALA A 16 -0.52 -16.81 -5.86
N GLN A 17 -0.69 -18.13 -6.01
CA GLN A 17 0.08 -18.95 -6.96
C GLN A 17 0.11 -18.40 -8.39
N ASP A 18 -0.98 -17.79 -8.86
CA ASP A 18 -1.11 -17.29 -10.23
C ASP A 18 -0.37 -15.95 -10.45
N HIS A 19 0.03 -15.28 -9.36
CA HIS A 19 0.52 -13.90 -9.40
C HIS A 19 1.89 -13.70 -8.76
N ILE A 20 2.21 -14.46 -7.71
CA ILE A 20 3.40 -14.25 -6.87
C ILE A 20 4.71 -14.25 -7.67
N ALA A 21 4.85 -15.09 -8.68
CA ALA A 21 6.05 -15.11 -9.52
C ALA A 21 6.26 -13.76 -10.25
N ARG A 22 5.19 -13.17 -10.81
CA ARG A 22 5.24 -11.87 -11.47
C ARG A 22 5.57 -10.75 -10.49
N CYS A 23 4.98 -10.79 -9.30
CA CYS A 23 5.24 -9.84 -8.22
C CYS A 23 6.72 -9.86 -7.83
N VAL A 24 7.24 -11.02 -7.43
CA VAL A 24 8.64 -11.18 -6.99
C VAL A 24 9.62 -10.79 -8.09
N GLU A 25 9.38 -11.17 -9.36
CA GLU A 25 10.23 -10.76 -10.48
C GLU A 25 10.26 -9.23 -10.66
N SER A 26 9.14 -8.53 -10.47
CA SER A 26 9.12 -7.06 -10.55
C SER A 26 9.98 -6.40 -9.47
N ILE A 27 10.02 -6.99 -8.27
CA ILE A 27 10.85 -6.52 -7.14
C ILE A 27 12.33 -6.85 -7.40
N ARG A 28 12.64 -8.05 -7.83
CA ARG A 28 14.02 -8.47 -8.12
C ARG A 28 14.71 -7.64 -9.20
N ARG A 29 13.92 -7.15 -10.18
CA ARG A 29 14.37 -6.33 -11.32
C ARG A 29 14.45 -4.84 -11.02
N GLN A 30 14.25 -4.41 -9.77
CA GLN A 30 14.42 -3.00 -9.41
C GLN A 30 15.82 -2.50 -9.75
N THR A 31 15.93 -1.28 -10.26
CA THR A 31 17.22 -0.60 -10.51
C THR A 31 17.94 -0.32 -9.19
N TYR A 32 17.20 -0.06 -8.13
CA TYR A 32 17.72 0.04 -6.76
C TYR A 32 18.15 -1.34 -6.24
N ARG A 33 19.40 -1.46 -5.74
CA ARG A 33 19.98 -2.77 -5.42
C ARG A 33 20.02 -3.11 -3.93
N ASN A 34 20.10 -2.10 -3.06
CA ASN A 34 20.20 -2.34 -1.62
C ASN A 34 18.81 -2.61 -1.01
N LEU A 35 18.30 -3.81 -1.29
CA LEU A 35 16.97 -4.28 -0.90
C LEU A 35 17.07 -5.45 0.09
N GLU A 36 16.15 -5.48 1.02
CA GLU A 36 15.69 -6.63 1.78
C GLU A 36 14.26 -6.93 1.33
N ILE A 37 14.00 -8.15 0.88
CA ILE A 37 12.70 -8.56 0.34
C ILE A 37 12.08 -9.55 1.30
N LEU A 38 11.09 -9.14 2.07
CA LEU A 38 10.39 -9.95 3.07
C LEU A 38 9.17 -10.59 2.41
N LEU A 39 9.27 -11.87 2.04
CA LEU A 39 8.15 -12.68 1.56
C LEU A 39 7.48 -13.37 2.75
N LEU A 40 6.28 -12.94 3.10
CA LEU A 40 5.57 -13.39 4.30
C LEU A 40 4.41 -14.29 3.89
N ASN A 41 4.63 -15.62 3.88
CA ASN A 41 3.58 -16.58 3.59
C ASN A 41 2.66 -16.74 4.81
N ASP A 42 1.40 -16.37 4.63
CA ASP A 42 0.35 -16.42 5.65
C ASP A 42 -0.45 -17.74 5.59
N GLY A 43 0.26 -18.86 5.58
CA GLY A 43 -0.35 -20.18 5.59
C GLY A 43 -1.09 -20.51 4.29
N SER A 44 -0.51 -20.18 3.12
CA SER A 44 -1.09 -20.53 1.81
C SER A 44 -1.34 -22.03 1.69
N GLN A 45 -2.44 -22.38 1.02
CA GLN A 45 -2.86 -23.77 0.78
C GLN A 45 -2.63 -24.21 -0.67
N ASP A 46 -2.11 -23.29 -1.49
CA ASP A 46 -1.71 -23.50 -2.88
C ASP A 46 -0.17 -23.60 -2.98
N VAL A 47 0.37 -23.54 -4.19
CA VAL A 47 1.83 -23.63 -4.44
C VAL A 47 2.60 -22.32 -4.21
N SER A 48 2.00 -21.29 -3.61
CA SER A 48 2.65 -19.99 -3.36
C SER A 48 3.92 -20.13 -2.53
N LEU A 49 3.89 -20.94 -1.48
CA LEU A 49 5.05 -21.16 -0.60
C LEU A 49 6.23 -21.80 -1.36
N GLU A 50 5.96 -22.78 -2.22
CA GLU A 50 6.97 -23.46 -3.03
C GLU A 50 7.62 -22.48 -4.01
N VAL A 51 6.82 -21.63 -4.65
CA VAL A 51 7.34 -20.57 -5.53
C VAL A 51 8.24 -19.62 -4.75
N CYS A 52 7.84 -19.18 -3.56
CA CYS A 52 8.66 -18.31 -2.70
C CYS A 52 9.98 -18.96 -2.28
N LYS A 53 9.97 -20.26 -1.94
CA LYS A 53 11.19 -21.03 -1.64
C LYS A 53 12.15 -21.08 -2.82
N MET A 54 11.64 -21.25 -4.04
CA MET A 54 12.47 -21.22 -5.25
C MET A 54 13.18 -19.88 -5.41
N TYR A 55 12.48 -18.76 -5.21
CA TYR A 55 13.08 -17.43 -5.30
C TYR A 55 14.06 -17.15 -4.16
N ALA A 56 13.76 -17.55 -2.94
CA ALA A 56 14.66 -17.38 -1.78
C ALA A 56 15.98 -18.14 -1.96
N ASN A 57 15.96 -19.29 -2.65
CA ASN A 57 17.17 -20.07 -2.94
C ASN A 57 18.12 -19.42 -3.96
N VAL A 58 17.62 -18.51 -4.80
CA VAL A 58 18.40 -17.91 -5.91
C VAL A 58 18.70 -16.42 -5.72
N ASP A 59 18.06 -15.76 -4.77
CA ASP A 59 18.29 -14.33 -4.50
C ASP A 59 18.51 -14.11 -2.99
N PRO A 60 19.76 -13.82 -2.56
CA PRO A 60 20.09 -13.68 -1.15
C PRO A 60 19.48 -12.47 -0.45
N ARG A 61 18.83 -11.55 -1.18
CA ARG A 61 18.09 -10.42 -0.63
C ARG A 61 16.72 -10.84 -0.09
N ILE A 62 16.24 -12.04 -0.45
CA ILE A 62 14.94 -12.55 -0.06
C ILE A 62 15.02 -13.25 1.29
N VAL A 63 14.20 -12.79 2.21
CA VAL A 63 13.93 -13.43 3.50
C VAL A 63 12.50 -13.98 3.44
N LEU A 64 12.38 -15.31 3.42
CA LEU A 64 11.08 -15.99 3.42
C LEU A 64 10.69 -16.33 4.86
N ILE A 65 9.50 -15.90 5.26
CA ILE A 65 8.89 -16.23 6.54
C ILE A 65 7.58 -16.99 6.25
N ASP A 66 7.51 -18.20 6.77
CA ASP A 66 6.31 -19.07 6.66
C ASP A 66 5.63 -19.17 8.02
N LYS A 67 4.33 -18.84 8.08
CA LYS A 67 3.56 -18.83 9.33
C LYS A 67 2.16 -19.38 9.14
N ALA A 68 1.50 -19.75 10.24
CA ALA A 68 0.08 -20.04 10.21
C ALA A 68 -0.74 -18.81 9.82
N ASN A 69 -1.85 -19.00 9.11
CA ASN A 69 -2.72 -17.91 8.67
C ASN A 69 -3.24 -17.11 9.86
N SER A 70 -3.08 -15.80 9.79
CA SER A 70 -3.57 -14.84 10.78
C SER A 70 -4.10 -13.55 10.17
N GLY A 71 -4.23 -13.50 8.84
CA GLY A 71 -4.73 -12.35 8.10
C GLY A 71 -3.65 -11.36 7.68
N VAL A 72 -4.01 -10.50 6.72
CA VAL A 72 -3.09 -9.58 6.06
C VAL A 72 -2.50 -8.54 7.03
N ALA A 73 -3.32 -7.99 7.94
CA ALA A 73 -2.89 -7.01 8.93
C ALA A 73 -1.80 -7.58 9.86
N ALA A 74 -2.04 -8.76 10.47
CA ALA A 74 -1.06 -9.45 11.31
C ALA A 74 0.22 -9.81 10.55
N THR A 75 0.08 -10.16 9.28
CA THR A 75 1.21 -10.47 8.40
C THR A 75 2.04 -9.23 8.08
N ARG A 76 1.41 -8.10 7.75
CA ARG A 76 2.11 -6.81 7.59
C ARG A 76 2.78 -6.35 8.89
N ASN A 77 2.12 -6.50 10.03
CA ASN A 77 2.70 -6.20 11.34
C ASN A 77 3.96 -7.05 11.63
N MET A 78 3.95 -8.32 11.24
CA MET A 78 5.16 -9.14 11.29
C MET A 78 6.26 -8.57 10.40
N GLY A 79 5.93 -8.18 9.17
CA GLY A 79 6.87 -7.55 8.26
C GLY A 79 7.47 -6.25 8.81
N LEU A 80 6.68 -5.42 9.48
CA LEU A 80 7.16 -4.21 10.16
C LEU A 80 8.19 -4.52 11.26
N ARG A 81 7.98 -5.59 12.03
CA ARG A 81 8.91 -6.01 13.09
C ARG A 81 10.22 -6.60 12.56
N GLU A 82 10.15 -7.34 11.46
CA GLU A 82 11.32 -8.04 10.86
C GLU A 82 12.15 -7.11 9.95
N ALA A 83 11.55 -6.01 9.46
CA ALA A 83 12.21 -5.09 8.54
C ALA A 83 13.38 -4.36 9.19
N ARG A 84 14.55 -4.37 8.51
CA ARG A 84 15.80 -3.73 8.97
C ARG A 84 16.14 -2.46 8.21
N GLY A 85 15.42 -2.18 7.10
CA GLY A 85 15.67 -1.04 6.22
C GLY A 85 15.49 0.31 6.89
N LYS A 86 16.16 1.32 6.36
CA LYS A 86 15.90 2.73 6.66
C LYS A 86 14.50 3.13 6.19
N TYR A 87 14.08 2.50 5.08
CA TYR A 87 12.77 2.72 4.46
C TYR A 87 11.98 1.43 4.37
N LEU A 88 10.65 1.56 4.42
CA LEU A 88 9.68 0.48 4.24
C LEU A 88 8.87 0.74 2.97
N GLN A 89 8.68 -0.28 2.16
CA GLN A 89 7.83 -0.30 0.98
C GLN A 89 6.94 -1.54 1.03
N PHE A 90 5.66 -1.42 0.68
CA PHE A 90 4.73 -2.54 0.64
C PHE A 90 4.41 -2.90 -0.82
N VAL A 91 4.24 -4.19 -1.08
CA VAL A 91 3.81 -4.68 -2.39
C VAL A 91 2.86 -5.86 -2.17
N ASP A 92 1.65 -5.78 -2.72
CA ASP A 92 0.69 -6.87 -2.64
C ASP A 92 1.06 -7.99 -3.64
N ALA A 93 0.82 -9.24 -3.28
CA ALA A 93 1.32 -10.42 -3.99
C ALA A 93 0.73 -10.60 -5.41
N ASP A 94 -0.38 -9.94 -5.72
CA ASP A 94 -1.04 -9.95 -7.02
C ASP A 94 -0.65 -8.78 -7.93
N ASP A 95 0.19 -7.85 -7.45
CA ASP A 95 0.58 -6.63 -8.14
C ASP A 95 2.05 -6.63 -8.61
N THR A 96 2.47 -5.53 -9.24
CA THR A 96 3.86 -5.32 -9.66
C THR A 96 4.30 -3.86 -9.46
N ILE A 97 5.61 -3.65 -9.33
CA ILE A 97 6.18 -2.30 -9.30
C ILE A 97 6.99 -2.00 -10.57
N GLN A 98 7.04 -0.72 -10.96
CA GLN A 98 7.85 -0.29 -12.09
C GLN A 98 9.34 -0.51 -11.80
N PRO A 99 10.17 -0.82 -12.80
CA PRO A 99 11.60 -1.15 -12.57
C PRO A 99 12.40 -0.09 -11.81
N TYR A 100 11.99 1.16 -11.91
CA TYR A 100 12.62 2.34 -11.27
C TYR A 100 11.91 2.80 -9.98
N ALA A 101 10.89 2.08 -9.54
CA ALA A 101 9.99 2.51 -8.47
C ALA A 101 10.73 2.83 -7.16
N THR A 102 11.47 1.87 -6.63
CA THR A 102 12.19 2.04 -5.36
C THR A 102 13.29 3.10 -5.48
N GLU A 103 13.98 3.18 -6.62
CA GLU A 103 15.02 4.19 -6.85
C GLU A 103 14.47 5.61 -6.80
N LEU A 104 13.37 5.88 -7.50
CA LEU A 104 12.73 7.21 -7.50
C LEU A 104 12.20 7.58 -6.10
N LEU A 105 11.55 6.64 -5.42
CA LEU A 105 11.02 6.88 -4.08
C LEU A 105 12.15 7.23 -3.09
N VAL A 106 13.24 6.46 -3.09
CA VAL A 106 14.40 6.72 -2.22
C VAL A 106 15.08 8.02 -2.59
N GLN A 107 15.26 8.28 -3.88
CA GLN A 107 15.87 9.54 -4.34
C GLN A 107 15.09 10.74 -3.82
N ARG A 108 13.77 10.75 -3.96
CA ARG A 108 12.94 11.85 -3.47
C ARG A 108 12.95 11.96 -1.95
N ALA A 109 12.93 10.83 -1.23
CA ALA A 109 13.04 10.83 0.23
C ALA A 109 14.36 11.43 0.72
N GLU A 110 15.50 11.05 0.11
CA GLU A 110 16.82 11.55 0.51
C GLU A 110 17.04 13.02 0.10
N GLU A 111 16.60 13.43 -1.10
CA GLU A 111 16.75 14.80 -1.59
C GLU A 111 15.89 15.81 -0.81
N SER A 112 14.66 15.45 -0.45
CA SER A 112 13.73 16.34 0.25
C SER A 112 13.80 16.21 1.77
N GLY A 113 14.37 15.12 2.28
CA GLY A 113 14.29 14.75 3.69
C GLY A 113 12.89 14.33 4.11
N ALA A 114 12.06 13.84 3.17
CA ALA A 114 10.69 13.44 3.45
C ALA A 114 10.64 12.19 4.33
N ASP A 115 9.69 12.21 5.25
CA ASP A 115 9.34 11.07 6.11
C ASP A 115 8.45 10.08 5.37
N LEU A 116 7.64 10.59 4.44
CA LEU A 116 6.78 9.81 3.57
C LEU A 116 6.84 10.36 2.14
N VAL A 117 7.06 9.45 1.18
CA VAL A 117 6.88 9.75 -0.25
C VAL A 117 5.65 8.99 -0.75
N ILE A 118 4.69 9.70 -1.34
CA ILE A 118 3.53 9.11 -2.01
C ILE A 118 3.67 9.26 -3.52
N ALA A 119 3.32 8.24 -4.28
CA ALA A 119 3.44 8.28 -5.74
C ALA A 119 2.12 7.92 -6.43
N HIS A 120 1.97 8.38 -7.69
CA HIS A 120 0.89 7.92 -8.55
C HIS A 120 1.04 6.42 -8.86
N TYR A 121 -0.05 5.79 -9.29
CA TYR A 121 -0.09 4.38 -9.67
C TYR A 121 -0.92 4.13 -10.93
N ASN A 122 -0.69 3.01 -11.57
CA ASN A 122 -1.49 2.53 -12.69
C ASN A 122 -2.50 1.48 -12.20
N ARG A 123 -3.76 1.64 -12.55
CA ARG A 123 -4.77 0.60 -12.45
C ARG A 123 -4.80 -0.15 -13.77
N ILE A 124 -4.52 -1.44 -13.72
CA ILE A 124 -4.50 -2.33 -14.87
C ILE A 124 -5.74 -3.21 -14.82
N THR A 125 -6.60 -3.07 -15.82
CA THR A 125 -7.72 -3.97 -16.01
C THR A 125 -7.32 -4.95 -17.12
N PRO A 126 -7.13 -6.25 -16.79
CA PRO A 126 -6.75 -7.25 -17.79
C PRO A 126 -7.82 -7.38 -18.87
N PRO A 127 -7.44 -7.92 -20.05
CA PRO A 127 -8.40 -8.21 -21.09
C PRO A 127 -9.44 -9.20 -20.56
N ARG A 128 -10.68 -9.03 -20.98
CA ARG A 128 -11.73 -9.99 -20.61
C ARG A 128 -11.44 -11.30 -21.37
N SER A 129 -11.23 -12.40 -20.65
CA SER A 129 -11.16 -13.72 -21.28
C SER A 129 -12.49 -14.00 -21.99
N ARG A 130 -12.43 -14.34 -23.25
CA ARG A 130 -13.58 -14.64 -24.08
C ARG A 130 -14.00 -16.09 -23.82
N ALA A 131 -15.23 -16.32 -23.39
CA ALA A 131 -15.85 -17.62 -23.58
C ALA A 131 -16.04 -17.83 -25.10
N GLU A 132 -15.86 -19.03 -25.62
CA GLU A 132 -15.91 -19.33 -27.07
C GLU A 132 -17.18 -18.79 -27.75
N ASP A 133 -18.29 -18.67 -27.02
CA ASP A 133 -19.60 -18.23 -27.52
C ASP A 133 -19.97 -16.77 -27.13
N ASP A 134 -19.05 -15.96 -26.59
CA ASP A 134 -19.36 -14.56 -26.23
C ASP A 134 -19.28 -13.65 -27.47
N PRO A 135 -20.41 -13.09 -27.97
CA PRO A 135 -20.43 -12.24 -29.16
C PRO A 135 -19.82 -10.85 -28.95
N ARG A 136 -19.46 -10.49 -27.71
CA ARG A 136 -18.90 -9.17 -27.41
C ARG A 136 -17.46 -9.08 -27.86
N PRO A 137 -17.01 -7.90 -28.38
CA PRO A 137 -15.63 -7.74 -28.82
C PRO A 137 -14.65 -7.93 -27.64
N GLU A 138 -13.48 -8.49 -27.92
CA GLU A 138 -12.37 -8.51 -26.97
C GLU A 138 -12.06 -7.09 -26.50
N ARG A 139 -11.95 -6.91 -25.19
CA ARG A 139 -11.51 -5.64 -24.62
C ARG A 139 -9.99 -5.74 -24.38
N PRO A 140 -9.21 -4.80 -24.94
CA PRO A 140 -7.77 -4.76 -24.67
C PRO A 140 -7.52 -4.46 -23.18
N THR A 141 -6.33 -4.78 -22.71
CA THR A 141 -5.85 -4.34 -21.40
C THR A 141 -6.00 -2.81 -21.29
N LYS A 142 -6.68 -2.36 -20.26
CA LYS A 142 -6.83 -0.93 -19.97
C LYS A 142 -5.88 -0.53 -18.86
N VAL A 143 -5.07 0.50 -19.10
CA VAL A 143 -4.19 1.13 -18.10
C VAL A 143 -4.70 2.53 -17.83
N GLN A 144 -4.92 2.85 -16.56
CA GLN A 144 -5.33 4.18 -16.10
C GLN A 144 -4.42 4.61 -14.96
N THR A 145 -3.84 5.80 -15.07
CA THR A 145 -3.03 6.38 -14.00
C THR A 145 -3.91 7.14 -13.02
N TYR A 146 -3.66 6.93 -11.73
CA TYR A 146 -4.35 7.58 -10.62
C TYR A 146 -3.36 8.27 -9.70
N GLY A 147 -3.78 9.43 -9.21
CA GLY A 147 -3.08 10.28 -8.28
C GLY A 147 -3.54 11.72 -8.50
N PHE A 148 -3.61 12.53 -7.45
CA PHE A 148 -4.14 13.89 -7.54
C PHE A 148 -3.24 14.94 -6.86
N LEU A 149 -2.28 14.53 -6.02
CA LEU A 149 -1.32 15.47 -5.45
C LEU A 149 -0.32 15.91 -6.52
N MET A 150 -0.04 17.21 -6.54
CA MET A 150 1.01 17.78 -7.41
C MET A 150 2.38 17.37 -6.89
N GLU A 151 3.32 17.16 -7.81
CA GLU A 151 4.69 16.79 -7.45
C GLU A 151 5.37 17.90 -6.64
N GLY A 152 5.99 17.52 -5.53
CA GLY A 152 6.73 18.44 -4.68
C GLY A 152 6.75 18.05 -3.21
N SER A 153 7.55 18.79 -2.44
CA SER A 153 7.59 18.69 -0.98
C SER A 153 6.39 19.40 -0.36
N MET A 154 5.89 18.84 0.74
CA MET A 154 4.73 19.34 1.48
C MET A 154 5.00 19.29 2.98
N THR A 155 4.45 20.26 3.72
CA THR A 155 4.32 20.16 5.17
C THR A 155 3.24 19.14 5.52
N LYS A 156 3.12 18.80 6.79
CA LYS A 156 2.07 17.91 7.31
C LYS A 156 0.67 18.49 7.01
N GLU A 157 0.49 19.77 7.23
CA GLU A 157 -0.78 20.47 7.02
C GLU A 157 -1.16 20.50 5.54
N GLU A 158 -0.21 20.81 4.65
CA GLU A 158 -0.43 20.80 3.20
C GLU A 158 -0.77 19.41 2.68
N PHE A 159 -0.08 18.38 3.19
CA PHE A 159 -0.37 16.99 2.85
C PHE A 159 -1.76 16.57 3.34
N ALA A 160 -2.09 16.85 4.62
CA ALA A 160 -3.39 16.56 5.19
C ALA A 160 -4.53 17.28 4.45
N ALA A 161 -4.34 18.58 4.10
CA ALA A 161 -5.28 19.34 3.29
C ALA A 161 -5.47 18.73 1.90
N GLY A 162 -4.38 18.32 1.25
CA GLY A 162 -4.40 17.65 -0.05
C GLY A 162 -5.20 16.34 -0.02
N LEU A 163 -5.10 15.59 1.07
CA LEU A 163 -5.81 14.32 1.23
C LEU A 163 -7.32 14.49 1.27
N MET A 164 -7.82 15.62 1.77
CA MET A 164 -9.26 15.90 1.86
C MET A 164 -9.90 16.24 0.51
N GLN A 165 -9.13 16.32 -0.59
CA GLN A 165 -9.68 16.40 -1.94
C GLN A 165 -10.46 15.11 -2.28
N GLU A 166 -9.89 13.95 -1.94
CA GLU A 166 -10.53 12.63 -2.11
C GLU A 166 -10.27 11.73 -0.89
N PRO A 167 -10.95 11.97 0.25
CA PRO A 167 -10.62 11.36 1.54
C PRO A 167 -10.78 9.83 1.60
N ALA A 168 -11.59 9.25 0.71
CA ALA A 168 -11.81 7.79 0.63
C ALA A 168 -11.11 7.14 -0.56
N SER A 169 -10.17 7.84 -1.21
CA SER A 169 -9.51 7.32 -2.40
C SER A 169 -8.47 6.23 -2.07
N PHE A 170 -8.31 5.28 -2.97
CA PHE A 170 -7.20 4.31 -2.91
C PHE A 170 -5.84 5.01 -2.90
N TYR A 171 -5.67 6.09 -3.65
CA TYR A 171 -4.42 6.84 -3.71
C TYR A 171 -3.95 7.26 -2.32
N TYR A 172 -4.88 7.66 -1.47
CA TYR A 172 -4.61 8.03 -0.10
C TYR A 172 -4.53 6.82 0.85
N GLY A 173 -5.50 5.93 0.77
CA GLY A 173 -5.73 4.90 1.78
C GLY A 173 -4.74 3.74 1.76
N VAL A 174 -4.21 3.37 0.60
CA VAL A 174 -3.36 2.18 0.45
C VAL A 174 -1.92 2.41 0.89
N MET A 175 -1.24 1.33 1.29
CA MET A 175 0.17 1.38 1.71
C MET A 175 1.16 1.26 0.54
N TRP A 176 0.81 0.56 -0.50
CA TRP A 176 1.73 0.10 -1.56
C TRP A 176 2.21 1.19 -2.54
N ASN A 177 1.59 2.36 -2.58
CA ASN A 177 2.06 3.49 -3.41
C ASN A 177 2.97 4.47 -2.65
N LYS A 178 3.52 4.05 -1.52
CA LYS A 178 4.27 4.91 -0.59
C LYS A 178 5.60 4.29 -0.17
N LEU A 179 6.51 5.17 0.23
CA LEU A 179 7.74 4.83 0.95
C LEU A 179 7.71 5.52 2.31
N TYR A 180 7.98 4.76 3.36
CA TYR A 180 7.91 5.23 4.75
C TYR A 180 9.27 5.22 5.41
N ARG A 181 9.63 6.22 6.18
CA ARG A 181 10.78 6.18 7.09
C ARG A 181 10.52 5.22 8.24
N ALA A 182 11.36 4.21 8.36
CA ALA A 182 11.16 3.12 9.30
C ALA A 182 11.38 3.51 10.77
N ASP A 183 12.22 4.53 11.03
CA ASP A 183 12.46 5.01 12.40
C ASP A 183 11.21 5.59 13.05
N ILE A 184 10.33 6.22 12.28
CA ILE A 184 9.04 6.71 12.77
C ILE A 184 8.16 5.54 13.22
N VAL A 185 8.07 4.47 12.42
CA VAL A 185 7.29 3.27 12.79
C VAL A 185 7.88 2.61 14.04
N ARG A 186 9.20 2.53 14.14
CA ARG A 186 9.89 1.92 15.30
C ARG A 186 9.80 2.75 16.58
N ALA A 187 9.57 4.06 16.47
CA ALA A 187 9.47 4.95 17.61
C ALA A 187 8.05 5.00 18.21
N HIS A 188 7.03 4.48 17.50
CA HIS A 188 5.63 4.64 17.87
C HIS A 188 4.87 3.31 17.74
N ASP A 189 4.54 2.68 18.85
CA ASP A 189 3.89 1.35 18.92
C ASP A 189 2.43 1.36 18.40
N ASP A 190 1.82 2.53 18.23
CA ASP A 190 0.48 2.72 17.67
C ASP A 190 0.45 2.78 16.14
N ILE A 191 1.62 2.79 15.48
CA ILE A 191 1.71 2.68 14.02
C ILE A 191 1.72 1.20 13.62
N ILE A 192 0.53 0.62 13.53
CA ILE A 192 0.30 -0.79 13.19
C ILE A 192 -0.82 -0.92 12.15
N CYS A 193 -0.89 -2.06 11.48
CA CYS A 193 -2.09 -2.47 10.75
C CYS A 193 -3.09 -3.04 11.75
N ALA A 194 -4.28 -2.46 11.85
CA ALA A 194 -5.29 -2.88 12.82
C ALA A 194 -5.86 -4.26 12.44
N GLU A 195 -5.69 -5.24 13.33
CA GLU A 195 -6.07 -6.65 13.08
C GLU A 195 -7.57 -6.91 13.23
N ASP A 196 -8.29 -6.00 13.86
CA ASP A 196 -9.74 -6.03 14.08
C ASP A 196 -10.54 -5.25 13.03
N MET A 197 -9.87 -4.71 12.01
CA MET A 197 -10.49 -3.97 10.91
C MET A 197 -10.51 -4.81 9.62
N ASP A 198 -11.70 -5.14 9.17
CA ASP A 198 -11.88 -5.69 7.83
C ASP A 198 -11.61 -4.61 6.77
N TRP A 199 -10.63 -4.82 5.88
CA TRP A 199 -10.30 -4.05 4.65
C TRP A 199 -9.94 -2.55 4.79
N SER A 200 -9.69 -2.04 6.00
CA SER A 200 -9.31 -0.63 6.22
C SER A 200 -8.06 -0.48 7.07
N GLU A 201 -7.34 -1.55 7.30
CA GLU A 201 -6.08 -1.60 8.05
C GLU A 201 -5.01 -0.67 7.45
N ASP A 202 -4.98 -0.57 6.11
CA ASP A 202 -4.08 0.30 5.36
C ASP A 202 -4.32 1.78 5.68
N LEU A 203 -5.60 2.20 5.68
CA LEU A 203 -5.96 3.57 5.97
C LEU A 203 -5.65 3.93 7.42
N TYR A 204 -5.94 3.02 8.36
CA TYR A 204 -5.59 3.21 9.76
C TYR A 204 -4.08 3.41 9.95
N PHE A 205 -3.27 2.54 9.33
CA PHE A 205 -1.82 2.68 9.34
C PHE A 205 -1.36 4.04 8.82
N ASN A 206 -1.91 4.49 7.68
CA ASN A 206 -1.57 5.77 7.08
C ASN A 206 -1.94 6.95 8.00
N LEU A 207 -3.14 6.95 8.62
CA LEU A 207 -3.57 8.00 9.54
C LEU A 207 -2.67 8.07 10.78
N SER A 208 -2.32 6.91 11.35
CA SER A 208 -1.40 6.81 12.49
C SER A 208 -0.01 7.30 12.12
N TYR A 209 0.50 6.93 10.95
CA TYR A 209 1.82 7.37 10.48
C TYR A 209 1.90 8.89 10.25
N ILE A 210 0.90 9.48 9.59
CA ILE A 210 0.83 10.92 9.29
C ILE A 210 0.86 11.76 10.58
N ARG A 211 0.34 11.24 11.67
CA ARG A 211 0.35 11.91 12.98
C ARG A 211 1.77 12.28 13.42
N TYR A 212 2.75 11.44 13.12
CA TYR A 212 4.15 11.57 13.58
C TYR A 212 5.12 12.05 12.50
N ALA A 213 4.77 11.87 11.23
CA ALA A 213 5.57 12.38 10.11
C ALA A 213 5.44 13.90 9.98
N GLU A 214 6.51 14.58 9.58
CA GLU A 214 6.55 16.05 9.46
C GLU A 214 6.73 16.52 8.02
N LYS A 215 7.43 15.74 7.18
CA LYS A 215 7.79 16.10 5.81
C LYS A 215 7.28 15.07 4.83
N PHE A 216 6.62 15.54 3.80
CA PHE A 216 6.00 14.71 2.79
C PHE A 216 6.50 15.10 1.39
N TYR A 217 6.50 14.14 0.48
CA TYR A 217 6.77 14.41 -0.93
C TYR A 217 5.76 13.65 -1.79
N ALA A 218 5.13 14.33 -2.75
CA ALA A 218 4.30 13.69 -3.75
C ALA A 218 5.10 13.53 -5.05
N LEU A 219 5.04 12.35 -5.64
CA LEU A 219 5.66 12.00 -6.92
C LEU A 219 4.56 11.72 -7.95
N SER A 220 4.53 12.46 -9.05
CA SER A 220 3.52 12.29 -10.09
C SER A 220 3.82 11.15 -11.08
N THR A 221 5.02 10.56 -11.00
CA THR A 221 5.37 9.38 -11.79
C THR A 221 4.70 8.14 -11.20
N PRO A 222 3.94 7.35 -11.99
CA PRO A 222 3.35 6.12 -11.50
C PRO A 222 4.43 5.06 -11.29
N ILE A 223 4.49 4.51 -10.06
CA ILE A 223 5.51 3.53 -9.67
C ILE A 223 4.94 2.12 -9.46
N TYR A 224 3.65 1.98 -9.34
CA TYR A 224 2.96 0.76 -8.97
C TYR A 224 1.91 0.39 -10.02
N ASN A 225 1.73 -0.91 -10.29
CA ASN A 225 0.72 -1.44 -11.18
C ASN A 225 -0.25 -2.29 -10.36
N TYR A 226 -1.39 -1.70 -10.05
CA TYR A 226 -2.52 -2.37 -9.37
C TYR A 226 -3.35 -3.14 -10.40
N PHE A 227 -3.43 -4.46 -10.24
CA PHE A 227 -4.21 -5.34 -11.12
C PHE A 227 -5.61 -5.55 -10.55
N ASN A 228 -6.61 -4.98 -11.23
CA ASN A 228 -8.00 -5.18 -10.86
C ASN A 228 -8.48 -6.59 -11.27
N THR A 229 -8.23 -7.57 -10.41
CA THR A 229 -8.56 -8.97 -10.65
C THR A 229 -9.94 -9.29 -10.07
N PRO A 230 -10.84 -9.95 -10.82
CA PRO A 230 -12.11 -10.43 -10.27
C PRO A 230 -11.85 -11.37 -9.09
N GLY A 231 -12.50 -11.13 -7.94
CA GLY A 231 -12.32 -11.93 -6.73
C GLY A 231 -11.27 -11.41 -5.74
N SER A 232 -10.66 -10.23 -6.01
CA SER A 232 -9.82 -9.57 -5.00
C SER A 232 -10.62 -9.27 -3.73
N ALA A 233 -9.94 -9.18 -2.58
CA ALA A 233 -10.54 -8.95 -1.26
C ALA A 233 -11.50 -7.75 -1.23
N VAL A 234 -11.21 -6.73 -2.02
CA VAL A 234 -12.05 -5.52 -2.16
C VAL A 234 -13.46 -5.84 -2.70
N HIS A 235 -13.60 -6.88 -3.55
CA HIS A 235 -14.89 -7.26 -4.11
C HIS A 235 -15.71 -8.22 -3.23
N THR A 236 -15.10 -8.87 -2.26
CA THR A 236 -15.74 -9.90 -1.42
C THR A 236 -16.17 -9.40 -0.04
N ALA A 237 -15.64 -8.27 0.43
CA ALA A 237 -15.78 -7.79 1.82
C ALA A 237 -17.03 -6.91 2.09
N LEU A 238 -17.92 -6.69 1.13
CA LEU A 238 -19.06 -5.76 1.28
C LEU A 238 -20.24 -6.37 2.03
N ASN A 239 -20.10 -6.61 3.35
CA ASN A 239 -21.24 -6.72 4.24
C ASN A 239 -21.67 -5.31 4.68
N PRO A 240 -22.89 -4.83 4.37
CA PRO A 240 -23.31 -3.46 4.68
C PRO A 240 -23.20 -3.05 6.16
N VAL A 241 -23.37 -4.00 7.08
CA VAL A 241 -23.28 -3.74 8.53
C VAL A 241 -21.83 -3.46 8.95
N ASN A 242 -20.88 -4.26 8.45
CA ASN A 242 -19.46 -4.08 8.74
C ASN A 242 -18.93 -2.77 8.12
N VAL A 243 -19.42 -2.41 6.94
CA VAL A 243 -19.05 -1.16 6.26
C VAL A 243 -19.39 0.07 7.12
N VAL A 244 -20.58 0.12 7.72
CA VAL A 244 -20.99 1.25 8.58
C VAL A 244 -20.13 1.32 9.84
N ALA A 245 -19.89 0.20 10.50
CA ALA A 245 -19.07 0.14 11.71
C ALA A 245 -17.62 0.58 11.42
N THR A 246 -16.99 0.04 10.39
CA THR A 246 -15.63 0.38 9.98
C THR A 246 -15.50 1.86 9.63
N ARG A 247 -16.45 2.42 8.90
CA ARG A 247 -16.41 3.85 8.56
C ARG A 247 -16.63 4.76 9.76
N ALA A 248 -17.46 4.36 10.73
CA ALA A 248 -17.62 5.11 11.98
C ALA A 248 -16.30 5.13 12.77
N THR A 249 -15.58 4.02 12.79
CA THR A 249 -14.25 3.91 13.42
C THR A 249 -13.24 4.79 12.70
N LEU A 250 -13.15 4.70 11.37
CA LEU A 250 -12.24 5.54 10.57
C LEU A 250 -12.57 7.03 10.68
N PHE A 251 -13.85 7.38 10.78
CA PHE A 251 -14.26 8.76 11.05
C PHE A 251 -13.66 9.28 12.37
N ALA A 252 -13.64 8.46 13.42
CA ALA A 252 -13.05 8.84 14.68
C ALA A 252 -11.55 9.12 14.54
N TYR A 253 -10.83 8.28 13.77
CA TYR A 253 -9.40 8.49 13.50
C TYR A 253 -9.13 9.70 12.61
N TYR A 254 -9.92 9.94 11.57
CA TYR A 254 -9.84 11.19 10.79
C TYR A 254 -10.06 12.40 11.67
N LYS A 255 -11.09 12.37 12.51
CA LYS A 255 -11.40 13.47 13.43
C LYS A 255 -10.22 13.72 14.37
N GLU A 256 -9.70 12.67 15.02
CA GLU A 256 -8.56 12.77 15.94
C GLU A 256 -7.32 13.34 15.26
N LEU A 257 -6.97 12.84 14.05
CA LEU A 257 -5.83 13.37 13.29
C LEU A 257 -6.01 14.85 12.98
N TYR A 258 -7.18 15.26 12.46
CA TYR A 258 -7.41 16.64 12.06
C TYR A 258 -7.60 17.60 13.24
N GLU A 259 -8.08 17.12 14.39
CA GLU A 259 -8.04 17.87 15.65
C GLU A 259 -6.60 18.08 16.12
N HIS A 260 -5.77 17.06 16.06
CA HIS A 260 -4.34 17.14 16.38
C HIS A 260 -3.59 18.15 15.50
N LEU A 261 -3.94 18.22 14.22
CA LEU A 261 -3.38 19.16 13.24
C LEU A 261 -3.96 20.58 13.34
N GLY A 262 -5.00 20.79 14.14
CA GLY A 262 -5.73 22.08 14.20
C GLY A 262 -6.56 22.38 12.95
N LEU A 263 -6.80 21.39 12.08
CA LEU A 263 -7.50 21.52 10.79
C LEU A 263 -8.94 20.99 10.82
N TYR A 264 -9.41 20.47 11.95
CA TYR A 264 -10.71 19.80 12.02
C TYR A 264 -11.89 20.68 11.59
N GLU A 265 -11.97 21.90 12.12
CA GLU A 265 -13.11 22.79 11.82
C GLU A 265 -13.17 23.19 10.33
N GLU A 266 -12.01 23.30 9.66
CA GLU A 266 -11.91 23.59 8.23
C GLU A 266 -12.38 22.42 7.38
N TYR A 267 -11.96 21.19 7.71
CA TYR A 267 -12.23 19.98 6.92
C TYR A 267 -13.39 19.13 7.44
N LYS A 268 -14.06 19.56 8.48
CA LYS A 268 -15.21 18.88 9.07
C LYS A 268 -16.29 18.47 8.06
N PRO A 269 -16.70 19.33 7.09
CA PRO A 269 -17.70 18.93 6.11
C PRO A 269 -17.23 17.75 5.22
N GLN A 270 -15.94 17.69 4.85
CA GLN A 270 -15.35 16.61 4.04
C GLN A 270 -15.27 15.31 4.86
N ILE A 271 -14.87 15.40 6.14
CA ILE A 271 -14.80 14.26 7.04
C ILE A 271 -16.19 13.67 7.26
N TYR A 272 -17.24 14.52 7.39
CA TYR A 272 -18.63 14.05 7.48
C TYR A 272 -19.14 13.44 6.17
N LYS A 273 -18.75 13.98 5.00
CA LYS A 273 -19.07 13.35 3.71
C LYS A 273 -18.52 11.92 3.61
N TYR A 274 -17.35 11.66 4.21
CA TYR A 274 -16.82 10.31 4.28
C TYR A 274 -17.74 9.32 4.98
N LEU A 275 -18.47 9.75 6.02
CA LEU A 275 -19.50 8.93 6.69
C LEU A 275 -20.73 8.70 5.81
N VAL A 276 -21.16 9.73 5.08
CA VAL A 276 -22.43 9.72 4.32
C VAL A 276 -22.27 9.02 2.96
N ALA A 277 -21.11 9.12 2.31
CA ALA A 277 -20.82 8.47 1.02
C ALA A 277 -20.96 6.93 1.04
N VAL A 278 -21.11 6.33 2.22
CA VAL A 278 -21.46 4.90 2.38
C VAL A 278 -22.88 4.58 1.94
N ALA A 279 -23.77 5.52 2.05
CA ALA A 279 -25.19 5.31 1.78
C ALA A 279 -25.50 5.35 0.27
N GLU A 280 -24.57 5.82 -0.56
CA GLU A 280 -24.76 6.05 -2.00
C GLU A 280 -23.92 5.10 -2.90
N ALA A 281 -23.14 4.20 -2.34
CA ALA A 281 -22.35 3.19 -3.06
C ALA A 281 -23.00 1.79 -2.95
#